data_11811a3aadf45a057f6907e472b12b49
#
_entry.id   11811a3aadf45a057f6907e472b12b49
#
_cell.length_a   1.000
_cell.length_b   1.000
_cell.length_c   1.000
_cell.angle_alpha   90.00
_cell.angle_beta   90.00
_cell.angle_gamma   90.00
#
_symmetry.space_group_name_H-M   'P 1'
#
loop_
_entity.id
_entity.type
_entity.pdbx_description
1 polymer ?
#
loop_
_entity_poly.entity_id
_entity_poly.type
_entity_poly.pdbx_seq_one_letter_code
_entity_poly.pdbx_strand_id
1 'polypeptide(L)'
;MKNANGDIPPDSDKLPLFRFAYTQDGIPAQMVTDGKDFVILKGSKARPDGVGIPGGIKQMRDAARAAGILAKDPGSSLEVFQADYPTSSVSTAGAVVYGSPCRGPIAWRHVGTGELYSDWVAGNPRPSVIDDALSR
;
A
#
# COMPACT_ATOMS: atom_id res chain seq x y z
N MET A 1 -1.11 -8.88 -22.93
CA MET A 1 -0.93 -8.95 -22.56
C MET A 1 -0.78 -8.87 -22.11
N LYS A 2 -0.90 -8.63 -22.02
CA LYS A 2 -0.83 -8.53 -21.41
C LYS A 2 -0.76 -9.02 -20.79
N ASN A 3 -1.04 -9.42 -20.65
CA ASN A 3 -0.88 -9.92 -20.09
C ASN A 3 -0.34 -10.41 -20.02
N ALA A 4 -0.41 -10.42 -20.20
CA ALA A 4 0.02 -10.75 -20.04
C ALA A 4 0.92 -10.51 -20.14
N ASN A 5 1.38 -10.13 -20.03
CA ASN A 5 2.30 -9.81 -19.88
C ASN A 5 2.74 -9.93 -19.15
N GLY A 6 2.48 -9.94 -19.65
CA GLY A 6 2.89 -9.92 -18.74
C GLY A 6 2.48 -10.49 -17.65
N ASP A 7 3.16 -10.59 -17.10
CA ASP A 7 3.02 -11.04 -15.80
C ASP A 7 1.84 -10.50 -15.08
N ILE A 8 1.40 -9.31 -15.42
CA ILE A 8 0.26 -8.68 -14.76
C ILE A 8 -1.00 -9.11 -15.47
N PRO A 9 -1.94 -9.73 -14.75
CA PRO A 9 -3.21 -10.09 -15.36
C PRO A 9 -3.94 -8.86 -15.89
N PRO A 10 -4.70 -8.97 -16.96
CA PRO A 10 -5.44 -7.83 -17.49
C PRO A 10 -6.29 -7.11 -16.44
N ASP A 11 -6.85 -7.85 -15.50
CA ASP A 11 -7.67 -7.25 -14.45
C ASP A 11 -6.85 -6.39 -13.51
N SER A 12 -5.57 -6.72 -13.31
CA SER A 12 -4.71 -5.96 -12.42
C SER A 12 -4.46 -4.56 -12.95
N ASP A 13 -4.45 -4.39 -14.28
CA ASP A 13 -4.27 -3.07 -14.88
C ASP A 13 -5.39 -2.12 -14.50
N LYS A 14 -6.53 -2.65 -14.11
CA LYS A 14 -7.70 -1.86 -13.75
C LYS A 14 -7.80 -1.60 -12.26
N LEU A 15 -6.92 -2.18 -11.47
CA LEU A 15 -6.94 -1.95 -10.04
C LEU A 15 -6.54 -0.50 -9.76
N PRO A 16 -7.25 0.15 -8.84
CA PRO A 16 -6.89 1.52 -8.48
C PRO A 16 -5.50 1.58 -7.88
N LEU A 17 -4.76 2.58 -8.31
CA LEU A 17 -3.39 2.82 -7.88
C LEU A 17 -3.36 4.04 -6.98
N PHE A 18 -2.70 3.90 -5.84
CA PHE A 18 -2.59 4.98 -4.84
C PHE A 18 -1.12 5.25 -4.57
N ARG A 19 -0.80 6.51 -4.27
CA ARG A 19 0.54 6.90 -3.84
C ARG A 19 0.51 7.32 -2.38
N PHE A 20 1.60 7.07 -1.67
CA PHE A 20 1.71 7.47 -0.28
C PHE A 20 1.90 8.98 -0.22
N ALA A 21 1.10 9.65 0.61
CA ALA A 21 1.10 11.11 0.68
C ALA A 21 0.76 11.59 2.08
N TYR A 22 1.16 10.82 3.10
CA TYR A 22 0.79 11.11 4.48
C TYR A 22 1.53 12.32 5.04
N THR A 23 2.78 12.48 4.63
CA THR A 23 3.61 13.58 5.11
C THR A 23 4.23 14.30 3.92
N GLN A 24 4.81 15.46 4.20
CA GLN A 24 5.50 16.23 3.16
C GLN A 24 6.89 15.66 2.84
N ASP A 25 7.31 14.64 3.58
CA ASP A 25 8.63 14.04 3.39
C ASP A 25 8.77 13.34 2.04
N GLY A 26 7.65 13.03 1.40
CA GLY A 26 7.71 12.49 0.06
C GLY A 26 8.28 11.08 -0.01
N ILE A 27 7.75 10.16 0.78
CA ILE A 27 8.16 8.76 0.71
C ILE A 27 7.57 8.17 -0.57
N PRO A 28 8.40 7.77 -1.55
CA PRO A 28 7.88 7.26 -2.82
C PRO A 28 7.39 5.83 -2.65
N ALA A 29 6.09 5.67 -2.46
CA ALA A 29 5.48 4.35 -2.32
C ALA A 29 4.15 4.33 -3.05
N GLN A 30 3.82 3.18 -3.61
CA GLN A 30 2.58 2.97 -4.34
C GLN A 30 1.89 1.71 -3.85
N MET A 31 0.57 1.70 -3.99
CA MET A 31 -0.26 0.60 -3.53
C MET A 31 -1.40 0.40 -4.51
N VAL A 32 -1.74 -0.86 -4.77
CA VAL A 32 -2.96 -1.20 -5.49
C VAL A 32 -3.86 -1.99 -4.57
N THR A 33 -5.15 -1.95 -4.83
CA THR A 33 -6.10 -2.71 -4.01
C THR A 33 -7.23 -3.26 -4.88
N ASP A 34 -7.67 -4.47 -4.53
CA ASP A 34 -8.89 -5.04 -5.09
C ASP A 34 -10.05 -4.88 -4.11
N GLY A 35 -9.84 -4.10 -3.05
CA GLY A 35 -10.83 -3.91 -2.02
C GLY A 35 -10.68 -4.88 -0.85
N LYS A 36 -9.91 -5.92 -1.02
CA LYS A 36 -9.68 -6.93 0.00
C LYS A 36 -8.22 -6.92 0.45
N ASP A 37 -7.32 -7.00 -0.50
CA ASP A 37 -5.89 -6.90 -0.23
C ASP A 37 -5.39 -5.53 -0.64
N PHE A 38 -4.41 -5.03 0.11
CA PHE A 38 -3.80 -3.74 -0.14
C PHE A 38 -2.32 -4.00 -0.33
N VAL A 39 -1.88 -3.98 -1.60
CA VAL A 39 -0.57 -4.48 -1.99
C VAL A 39 0.38 -3.32 -2.23
N ILE A 40 1.42 -3.23 -1.41
CA ILE A 40 2.50 -2.26 -1.62
C ILE A 40 3.35 -2.79 -2.76
N LEU A 41 3.57 -1.97 -3.78
CA LEU A 41 4.23 -2.45 -4.99
C LEU A 41 5.75 -2.49 -4.82
N LYS A 42 6.36 -3.46 -5.49
CA LYS A 42 7.81 -3.56 -5.60
C LYS A 42 8.38 -2.22 -6.03
N GLY A 43 9.50 -1.84 -5.42
CA GLY A 43 10.13 -0.56 -5.69
C GLY A 43 9.67 0.56 -4.79
N SER A 44 8.57 0.35 -4.07
CA SER A 44 8.10 1.34 -3.09
C SER A 44 9.12 1.46 -1.98
N LYS A 45 9.21 2.66 -1.40
CA LYS A 45 10.14 2.89 -0.29
C LYS A 45 9.38 3.02 1.02
N ALA A 46 10.10 2.85 2.12
CA ALA A 46 9.54 2.90 3.46
C ALA A 46 10.52 3.62 4.37
N ARG A 47 9.99 4.34 5.36
CA ARG A 47 10.84 4.96 6.36
C ARG A 47 11.46 3.89 7.25
N PRO A 48 12.61 4.16 7.86
CA PRO A 48 13.11 3.29 8.94
C PRO A 48 12.12 3.25 10.09
N ASP A 49 12.29 2.28 10.99
CA ASP A 49 11.42 2.18 12.15
C ASP A 49 11.40 3.49 12.91
N GLY A 50 10.20 3.99 13.16
CA GLY A 50 9.99 5.26 13.81
C GLY A 50 9.51 5.11 15.25
N VAL A 51 9.37 6.24 15.90
CA VAL A 51 8.89 6.29 17.28
C VAL A 51 7.44 5.81 17.32
N GLY A 52 7.14 4.96 18.31
CA GLY A 52 5.78 4.50 18.53
C GLY A 52 5.28 3.48 17.54
N ILE A 53 6.17 2.86 16.78
CA ILE A 53 5.75 1.86 15.79
C ILE A 53 4.96 0.75 16.50
N PRO A 54 3.75 0.41 16.02
CA PRO A 54 2.98 -0.68 16.64
C PRO A 54 3.72 -2.00 16.55
N GLY A 55 3.60 -2.83 17.61
CA GLY A 55 4.32 -4.08 17.68
C GLY A 55 4.05 -5.01 16.51
N GLY A 56 2.80 -5.12 16.09
CA GLY A 56 2.48 -5.95 14.93
C GLY A 56 3.12 -5.47 13.65
N ILE A 57 3.19 -4.16 13.47
CA ILE A 57 3.84 -3.56 12.30
C ILE A 57 5.36 -3.82 12.35
N LYS A 58 5.94 -3.66 13.53
CA LYS A 58 7.37 -3.94 13.71
C LYS A 58 7.69 -5.39 13.34
N GLN A 59 6.85 -6.32 13.80
CA GLN A 59 7.03 -7.73 13.49
C GLN A 59 6.93 -7.98 11.98
N MET A 60 5.95 -7.36 11.32
CA MET A 60 5.81 -7.50 9.87
C MET A 60 7.05 -7.01 9.13
N ARG A 61 7.55 -5.84 9.53
CA ARG A 61 8.71 -5.25 8.88
C ARG A 61 9.96 -6.10 9.12
N ASP A 62 10.15 -6.58 10.36
CA ASP A 62 11.29 -7.45 10.67
C ASP A 62 11.22 -8.75 9.86
N ALA A 63 10.04 -9.34 9.73
CA ALA A 63 9.88 -10.55 8.93
C ALA A 63 10.17 -10.28 7.45
N ALA A 64 9.73 -9.13 6.95
CA ALA A 64 10.00 -8.75 5.55
C ALA A 64 11.50 -8.55 5.32
N ARG A 65 12.19 -7.97 6.29
CA ARG A 65 13.64 -7.81 6.18
C ARG A 65 14.34 -9.17 6.19
N ALA A 66 13.92 -10.05 7.09
CA ALA A 66 14.50 -11.39 7.17
C ALA A 66 14.29 -12.18 5.87
N ALA A 67 13.17 -11.95 5.21
CA ALA A 67 12.85 -12.62 3.95
C ALA A 67 13.46 -11.94 2.72
N GLY A 68 14.16 -10.83 2.90
CA GLY A 68 14.76 -10.10 1.78
C GLY A 68 13.76 -9.26 1.00
N ILE A 69 12.54 -9.11 1.51
CA ILE A 69 11.51 -8.33 0.83
C ILE A 69 11.71 -6.84 1.07
N LEU A 70 12.16 -6.48 2.27
CA LEU A 70 12.42 -5.08 2.62
C LEU A 70 13.92 -4.96 2.90
N ALA A 71 14.59 -4.07 2.20
CA ALA A 71 16.03 -3.91 2.32
C ALA A 71 16.41 -2.44 2.30
N LYS A 72 17.58 -2.13 2.84
CA LYS A 72 18.07 -0.75 2.82
C LYS A 72 18.24 -0.25 1.40
N ASP A 73 17.85 0.99 1.18
CA ASP A 73 18.10 1.67 -0.09
C ASP A 73 19.50 2.29 -0.02
N PRO A 74 20.44 1.86 -0.87
CA PRO A 74 21.81 2.38 -0.77
C PRO A 74 21.89 3.88 -1.06
N GLY A 75 20.91 4.43 -1.75
CA GLY A 75 20.94 5.85 -2.13
C GLY A 75 20.30 6.79 -1.14
N SER A 76 19.74 6.28 -0.03
CA SER A 76 19.01 7.15 0.90
C SER A 76 18.95 6.51 2.28
N SER A 77 18.25 7.18 3.21
CA SER A 77 18.02 6.62 4.54
C SER A 77 16.80 5.71 4.57
N LEU A 78 16.12 5.53 3.45
CA LEU A 78 14.91 4.74 3.37
C LEU A 78 15.21 3.27 3.16
N GLU A 79 14.19 2.44 3.27
CA GLU A 79 14.23 1.05 2.85
C GLU A 79 13.40 0.91 1.58
N VAL A 80 13.60 -0.17 0.84
CA VAL A 80 12.91 -0.38 -0.43
C VAL A 80 12.35 -1.80 -0.48
N PHE A 81 11.14 -1.93 -1.01
CA PHE A 81 10.50 -3.23 -1.20
C PHE A 81 11.07 -3.91 -2.44
N GLN A 82 11.60 -5.10 -2.25
CA GLN A 82 12.19 -5.89 -3.33
C GLN A 82 11.14 -6.72 -4.06
N ALA A 83 9.93 -6.77 -3.52
CA ALA A 83 8.82 -7.53 -4.09
C ALA A 83 7.50 -6.87 -3.67
N ASP A 84 6.42 -7.18 -4.37
CA ASP A 84 5.10 -6.73 -3.96
C ASP A 84 4.79 -7.29 -2.58
N TYR A 85 4.17 -6.47 -1.74
CA TYR A 85 3.94 -6.82 -0.36
C TYR A 85 2.46 -6.65 0.00
N PRO A 86 1.69 -7.75 0.06
CA PRO A 86 0.27 -7.66 0.37
C PRO A 86 0.03 -7.39 1.85
N THR A 87 -0.96 -6.57 2.13
CA THR A 87 -1.45 -6.32 3.48
C THR A 87 -2.96 -6.45 3.49
N SER A 88 -3.53 -6.54 4.69
CA SER A 88 -4.96 -6.79 4.84
C SER A 88 -5.79 -5.52 5.02
N SER A 89 -5.16 -4.35 5.12
CA SER A 89 -5.91 -3.11 5.29
C SER A 89 -5.09 -1.92 4.82
N VAL A 90 -5.80 -0.84 4.50
CA VAL A 90 -5.16 0.41 4.08
C VAL A 90 -4.32 0.99 5.21
N SER A 91 -4.78 0.81 6.46
CA SER A 91 -4.03 1.30 7.63
C SER A 91 -2.74 0.53 7.83
N THR A 92 -2.79 -0.79 7.66
CA THR A 92 -1.59 -1.61 7.76
C THR A 92 -0.59 -1.24 6.67
N ALA A 93 -1.07 -1.07 5.43
CA ALA A 93 -0.19 -0.67 4.34
C ALA A 93 0.48 0.67 4.65
N GLY A 94 -0.28 1.63 5.17
CA GLY A 94 0.28 2.93 5.53
C GLY A 94 1.32 2.83 6.64
N ALA A 95 1.02 2.07 7.69
CA ALA A 95 1.94 1.93 8.82
C ALA A 95 3.21 1.20 8.43
N VAL A 96 3.12 0.20 7.55
CA VAL A 96 4.30 -0.53 7.07
C VAL A 96 5.22 0.41 6.29
N VAL A 97 4.67 1.30 5.47
CA VAL A 97 5.47 2.26 4.72
C VAL A 97 6.01 3.35 5.64
N TYR A 98 5.17 3.86 6.53
CA TYR A 98 5.53 5.01 7.36
C TYR A 98 6.49 4.64 8.49
N GLY A 99 6.41 3.41 8.99
CA GLY A 99 7.27 2.97 10.09
C GLY A 99 6.86 3.53 11.44
N SER A 100 5.64 4.02 11.58
CA SER A 100 5.08 4.61 12.79
C SER A 100 3.56 4.52 12.66
N PRO A 101 2.82 4.82 13.74
CA PRO A 101 1.36 4.85 13.62
C PRO A 101 0.94 5.75 12.46
N CYS A 102 -0.04 5.29 11.69
CA CYS A 102 -0.44 5.96 10.47
C CYS A 102 -1.93 5.79 10.25
N ARG A 103 -2.59 6.87 9.85
CA ARG A 103 -4.01 6.84 9.51
C ARG A 103 -4.13 6.53 8.02
N GLY A 104 -4.24 5.24 7.72
CA GLY A 104 -4.24 4.77 6.34
C GLY A 104 -5.21 5.47 5.41
N PRO A 105 -6.49 5.67 5.81
CA PRO A 105 -7.47 6.28 4.90
C PRO A 105 -7.08 7.67 4.40
N ILE A 106 -6.25 8.41 5.13
CA ILE A 106 -5.78 9.72 4.69
C ILE A 106 -4.31 9.73 4.29
N ALA A 107 -3.68 8.55 4.30
CA ALA A 107 -2.26 8.44 3.95
C ALA A 107 -2.03 8.19 2.47
N TRP A 108 -3.04 7.72 1.78
CA TRP A 108 -2.92 7.33 0.37
C TRP A 108 -3.82 8.19 -0.50
N ARG A 109 -3.30 8.60 -1.66
CA ARG A 109 -4.08 9.36 -2.64
C ARG A 109 -4.17 8.58 -3.94
N HIS A 110 -5.37 8.58 -4.51
CA HIS A 110 -5.59 7.96 -5.81
C HIS A 110 -4.77 8.70 -6.86
N VAL A 111 -4.00 7.95 -7.64
CA VAL A 111 -3.07 8.57 -8.60
C VAL A 111 -3.84 9.32 -9.69
N GLY A 112 -4.95 8.75 -10.16
CA GLY A 112 -5.71 9.35 -11.25
C GLY A 112 -6.49 10.60 -10.86
N THR A 113 -7.05 10.65 -9.66
CA THR A 113 -7.94 11.75 -9.24
C THR A 113 -7.32 12.68 -8.21
N GLY A 114 -6.28 12.22 -7.50
CA GLY A 114 -5.70 12.98 -6.39
C GLY A 114 -6.49 12.91 -5.11
N GLU A 115 -7.60 12.19 -5.07
CA GLU A 115 -8.42 12.07 -3.88
C GLU A 115 -7.74 11.22 -2.81
N LEU A 116 -7.98 11.57 -1.54
CA LEU A 116 -7.60 10.69 -0.45
C LEU A 116 -8.34 9.35 -0.59
N TYR A 117 -7.73 8.28 -0.11
CA TYR A 117 -8.36 6.97 -0.17
C TYR A 117 -9.77 7.00 0.43
N SER A 118 -9.94 7.67 1.60
CA SER A 118 -11.26 7.74 2.24
C SER A 118 -12.31 8.39 1.34
N ASP A 119 -11.94 9.45 0.65
CA ASP A 119 -12.85 10.15 -0.25
C ASP A 119 -13.12 9.33 -1.50
N TRP A 120 -12.07 8.71 -2.03
CA TRP A 120 -12.21 7.88 -3.23
C TRP A 120 -13.14 6.70 -2.97
N VAL A 121 -13.00 6.05 -1.80
CA VAL A 121 -13.84 4.91 -1.45
C VAL A 121 -15.30 5.35 -1.29
N ALA A 122 -15.52 6.51 -0.69
CA ALA A 122 -16.88 7.02 -0.49
C ALA A 122 -17.58 7.26 -1.82
N GLY A 123 -16.81 7.72 -2.84
CA GLY A 123 -17.37 7.97 -4.16
C GLY A 123 -17.33 6.75 -5.08
N ASN A 124 -16.62 5.71 -4.70
CA ASN A 124 -16.42 4.51 -5.53
C ASN A 124 -16.54 3.26 -4.68
N PRO A 125 -17.75 2.95 -4.19
CA PRO A 125 -17.91 1.75 -3.36
C PRO A 125 -17.45 0.52 -4.11
N ARG A 126 -16.76 -0.37 -3.40
CA ARG A 126 -16.25 -1.57 -4.02
C ARG A 126 -17.38 -2.50 -4.41
N PRO A 127 -17.28 -3.14 -5.56
CA PRO A 127 -18.34 -4.05 -6.01
C PRO A 127 -18.67 -5.15 -5.00
N SER A 128 -17.66 -5.68 -4.33
CA SER A 128 -17.88 -6.74 -3.36
C SER A 128 -18.75 -6.25 -2.19
N VAL A 129 -18.57 -5.01 -1.78
CA VAL A 129 -19.36 -4.43 -0.70
C VAL A 129 -20.79 -4.21 -1.19
N ILE A 130 -20.94 -3.69 -2.39
CA ILE A 130 -22.26 -3.46 -2.97
C ILE A 130 -22.99 -4.79 -3.15
N ASP A 131 -22.31 -5.78 -3.66
CA ASP A 131 -22.89 -7.09 -3.88
C ASP A 131 -23.40 -7.68 -2.57
N ASP A 132 -22.59 -7.57 -1.52
CA ASP A 132 -22.99 -8.05 -0.22
C ASP A 132 -24.24 -7.35 0.28
N ALA A 133 -24.29 -6.04 0.12
CA ALA A 133 -25.44 -5.27 0.56
C ALA A 133 -26.69 -5.65 -0.22
N LEU A 134 -26.55 -5.91 -1.50
CA LEU A 134 -27.70 -6.23 -2.34
C LEU A 134 -28.17 -7.66 -2.15
N SER A 135 -27.28 -8.54 -1.75
CA SER A 135 -27.63 -9.94 -1.59
C SER A 135 -28.30 -10.25 -0.27
N ARG A 136 -28.46 -9.28 0.57
CA ARG A 136 -29.10 -9.48 1.88
C ARG A 136 -30.58 -9.19 1.86
#